data_db6fbf4e85e0dcd49f8c324fd5814e17
#
_entry.id   db6fbf4e85e0dcd49f8c324fd5814e17
#
_cell.length_a   1.000
_cell.length_b   1.000
_cell.length_c   1.000
_cell.angle_alpha   90.00
_cell.angle_beta   90.00
_cell.angle_gamma   90.00
#
_symmetry.space_group_name_H-M   'P 1'
#
loop_
_entity.id
_entity.type
_entity.pdbx_description
1 polymer ?
#
loop_
_entity_poly.entity_id
_entity_poly.type
_entity_poly.pdbx_seq_one_letter_code
_entity_poly.pdbx_strand_id
1 'polypeptide(L)'
;MKIEDIKSSSGYTVAVRVLTPYKDMKEQDFIDLVREYGTVVWKKDTATVDEYIDFQMRVGYHQAAEIWCNDDKYPQIYRVTNLKVKDEHESEGLFGHGELDWHCNILFTPDSEEMVGLRAVEIPKGSQTIMANSIPFWNNLSEEKRELYDTLHLSITNKMEDTYENRLAHYVLPTAELKDFDKKRASRAVQRSLNYDQAEDKFPEPRFEKKNTLKMISRHPLGSKGVYFPHLNLSYICDKDGNKMENHREIYEEIKAEYIDSDQYHYAHEWEVGDICFMEQLTGVHRRNNVWLEKGLDPETAKRELQRTSFWYKTPYRLHTERCI
;
A
#
# COMPACT_ATOMS: atom_id res chain seq x y z
N MET A 1 8.52 14.82 19.81
CA MET A 1 8.50 14.65 18.34
C MET A 1 8.00 15.94 17.69
N LYS A 2 8.56 16.34 16.53
CA LYS A 2 8.07 17.49 15.75
C LYS A 2 7.48 16.99 14.45
N ILE A 3 6.29 17.48 14.09
CA ILE A 3 5.54 17.08 12.90
C ILE A 3 4.94 18.30 12.19
N GLU A 4 4.59 18.10 10.92
CA GLU A 4 3.83 19.03 10.08
C GLU A 4 2.72 18.26 9.36
N ASP A 5 1.49 18.77 9.46
CA ASP A 5 0.37 18.24 8.67
C ASP A 5 0.59 18.47 7.18
N ILE A 6 0.33 17.45 6.39
CA ILE A 6 0.25 17.57 4.93
C ILE A 6 -1.22 17.63 4.55
N LYS A 7 -1.60 18.75 3.92
CA LYS A 7 -2.98 19.02 3.50
C LYS A 7 -3.17 18.67 2.01
N SER A 8 -4.32 18.13 1.69
CA SER A 8 -4.80 18.03 0.30
C SER A 8 -5.20 19.40 -0.28
N SER A 9 -5.53 19.42 -1.57
CA SER A 9 -6.08 20.59 -2.26
C SER A 9 -7.35 21.17 -1.57
N SER A 10 -8.12 20.31 -0.94
CA SER A 10 -9.36 20.67 -0.20
C SER A 10 -9.14 20.95 1.29
N GLY A 11 -7.90 20.95 1.76
CA GLY A 11 -7.54 21.30 3.14
C GLY A 11 -7.62 20.16 4.16
N TYR A 12 -7.99 18.95 3.76
CA TYR A 12 -7.97 17.79 4.65
C TYR A 12 -6.53 17.38 4.98
N THR A 13 -6.29 16.97 6.23
CA THR A 13 -5.01 16.34 6.58
C THR A 13 -4.99 14.92 6.02
N VAL A 14 -4.09 14.66 5.09
CA VAL A 14 -4.01 13.39 4.34
C VAL A 14 -2.73 12.60 4.62
N ALA A 15 -1.75 13.25 5.24
CA ALA A 15 -0.49 12.65 5.65
C ALA A 15 0.16 13.52 6.71
N VAL A 16 1.26 13.03 7.29
CA VAL A 16 2.09 13.80 8.23
C VAL A 16 3.55 13.72 7.84
N ARG A 17 4.24 14.87 7.88
CA ARG A 17 5.69 14.94 7.78
C ARG A 17 6.30 14.94 9.18
N VAL A 18 7.25 14.05 9.41
CA VAL A 18 8.04 14.00 10.63
C VAL A 18 9.32 14.79 10.43
N LEU A 19 9.61 15.70 11.37
CA LEU A 19 10.83 16.55 11.37
C LEU A 19 11.92 16.02 12.31
N THR A 20 11.56 15.09 13.21
CA THR A 20 12.52 14.34 14.01
C THR A 20 13.21 13.31 13.11
N PRO A 21 14.55 13.15 13.14
CA PRO A 21 15.25 12.17 12.32
C PRO A 21 14.69 10.76 12.52
N TYR A 22 14.63 9.98 11.43
CA TYR A 22 14.05 8.64 11.43
C TYR A 22 14.67 7.73 12.50
N LYS A 23 15.99 7.75 12.66
CA LYS A 23 16.72 6.97 13.66
C LYS A 23 16.34 7.28 15.10
N ASP A 24 15.81 8.48 15.36
CA ASP A 24 15.41 8.95 16.70
C ASP A 24 13.91 8.71 16.98
N MET A 25 13.19 8.10 16.02
CA MET A 25 11.76 7.80 16.15
C MET A 25 11.53 6.69 17.20
N LYS A 26 10.58 6.94 18.08
CA LYS A 26 10.09 5.92 19.02
C LYS A 26 8.97 5.12 18.40
N GLU A 27 8.91 3.83 18.74
CA GLU A 27 7.93 2.90 18.21
C GLU A 27 6.49 3.37 18.44
N GLN A 28 6.17 3.75 19.70
CA GLN A 28 4.81 4.20 20.04
C GLN A 28 4.43 5.49 19.31
N ASP A 29 5.36 6.44 19.19
CA ASP A 29 5.11 7.69 18.47
C ASP A 29 4.79 7.42 16.99
N PHE A 30 5.51 6.48 16.37
CA PHE A 30 5.23 6.05 14.98
C PHE A 30 3.84 5.40 14.85
N ILE A 31 3.52 4.48 15.75
CA ILE A 31 2.22 3.79 15.77
C ILE A 31 1.07 4.79 15.92
N ASP A 32 1.24 5.78 16.79
CA ASP A 32 0.23 6.83 17.00
C ASP A 32 0.06 7.69 15.74
N LEU A 33 1.16 8.05 15.06
CA LEU A 33 1.10 8.77 13.78
C LEU A 33 0.40 7.96 12.68
N VAL A 34 0.73 6.69 12.55
CA VAL A 34 0.08 5.83 11.55
C VAL A 34 -1.41 5.69 11.85
N ARG A 35 -1.77 5.49 13.13
CA ARG A 35 -3.17 5.40 13.55
C ARG A 35 -3.97 6.63 13.18
N GLU A 36 -3.37 7.81 13.34
CA GLU A 36 -4.04 9.09 13.10
C GLU A 36 -4.03 9.49 11.62
N TYR A 37 -2.89 9.31 10.95
CA TYR A 37 -2.66 9.87 9.61
C TYR A 37 -2.61 8.84 8.48
N GLY A 38 -2.45 7.55 8.75
CA GLY A 38 -2.31 6.50 7.73
C GLY A 38 -1.04 6.58 6.89
N THR A 39 -0.55 7.79 6.61
CA THR A 39 0.67 8.04 5.82
C THR A 39 1.64 8.92 6.59
N VAL A 40 2.89 8.45 6.73
CA VAL A 40 3.95 9.11 7.50
C VAL A 40 5.20 9.28 6.64
N VAL A 41 5.74 10.50 6.58
CA VAL A 41 6.80 10.88 5.64
C VAL A 41 7.99 11.55 6.32
N TRP A 42 9.19 11.15 5.95
CA TRP A 42 10.44 11.87 6.20
C TRP A 42 11.01 12.37 4.89
N LYS A 43 11.38 13.63 4.82
CA LYS A 43 12.03 14.24 3.66
C LYS A 43 13.54 14.30 3.86
N LYS A 44 14.30 13.75 2.88
CA LYS A 44 15.78 13.84 2.85
C LYS A 44 16.42 13.34 4.15
N ASP A 45 15.90 12.27 4.71
CA ASP A 45 16.46 11.65 5.90
C ASP A 45 17.80 10.95 5.57
N THR A 46 18.67 10.87 6.54
CA THR A 46 20.01 10.29 6.41
C THR A 46 20.11 8.88 6.99
N ALA A 47 18.98 8.27 7.35
CA ALA A 47 18.95 6.91 7.89
C ALA A 47 19.61 5.91 6.92
N THR A 48 20.49 5.12 7.48
CA THR A 48 21.09 3.98 6.76
C THR A 48 20.05 2.91 6.48
N VAL A 49 20.38 1.94 5.62
CA VAL A 49 19.50 0.79 5.36
C VAL A 49 19.30 -0.04 6.62
N ASP A 50 20.35 -0.22 7.42
CA ASP A 50 20.27 -0.96 8.69
C ASP A 50 19.31 -0.26 9.65
N GLU A 51 19.44 1.06 9.86
CA GLU A 51 18.53 1.84 10.71
C GLU A 51 17.09 1.80 10.18
N TYR A 52 16.89 1.84 8.86
CA TYR A 52 15.59 1.75 8.23
C TYR A 52 14.88 0.42 8.53
N ILE A 53 15.62 -0.68 8.44
CA ILE A 53 15.09 -2.03 8.69
C ILE A 53 14.92 -2.27 10.19
N ASP A 54 15.93 -1.95 11.00
CA ASP A 54 15.92 -2.22 12.44
C ASP A 54 14.73 -1.57 13.14
N PHE A 55 14.39 -0.33 12.74
CA PHE A 55 13.21 0.33 13.28
C PHE A 55 11.93 -0.45 12.94
N GLN A 56 11.77 -0.85 11.69
CA GLN A 56 10.58 -1.61 11.26
C GLN A 56 10.48 -2.95 11.97
N MET A 57 11.62 -3.63 12.20
CA MET A 57 11.66 -4.88 12.97
C MET A 57 11.25 -4.71 14.43
N ARG A 58 11.35 -3.52 14.99
CA ARG A 58 10.85 -3.22 16.34
C ARG A 58 9.32 -3.10 16.38
N VAL A 59 8.70 -2.53 15.35
CA VAL A 59 7.24 -2.29 15.29
C VAL A 59 6.45 -3.40 14.59
N GLY A 60 7.09 -4.21 13.75
CA GLY A 60 6.41 -5.19 12.92
C GLY A 60 7.23 -6.45 12.62
N TYR A 61 6.56 -7.39 11.96
CA TYR A 61 7.15 -8.60 11.38
C TYR A 61 7.22 -8.41 9.87
N HIS A 62 8.45 -8.35 9.34
CA HIS A 62 8.65 -8.18 7.91
C HIS A 62 8.05 -9.32 7.11
N GLN A 63 7.36 -8.95 6.04
CA GLN A 63 7.00 -9.86 4.98
C GLN A 63 8.09 -9.84 3.91
N ALA A 64 8.44 -10.98 3.40
CA ALA A 64 9.28 -11.11 2.23
C ALA A 64 8.78 -12.24 1.35
N ALA A 65 8.59 -11.94 0.06
CA ALA A 65 8.48 -12.99 -0.94
C ALA A 65 9.91 -13.30 -1.44
N GLU A 66 10.22 -14.56 -1.65
CA GLU A 66 11.43 -14.96 -2.37
C GLU A 66 11.22 -14.71 -3.86
N ILE A 67 11.53 -13.50 -4.28
CA ILE A 67 11.45 -13.10 -5.67
C ILE A 67 12.78 -12.51 -6.12
N TRP A 68 12.96 -12.41 -7.41
CA TRP A 68 14.20 -11.97 -8.08
C TRP A 68 14.65 -10.55 -7.73
N CYS A 69 13.73 -9.68 -7.30
CA CYS A 69 14.02 -8.27 -7.01
C CYS A 69 14.34 -8.00 -5.55
N ASN A 70 14.48 -9.03 -4.72
CA ASN A 70 14.98 -8.85 -3.37
C ASN A 70 16.43 -8.36 -3.39
N ASP A 71 16.77 -7.52 -2.44
CA ASP A 71 18.15 -7.14 -2.18
C ASP A 71 18.92 -8.34 -1.59
N ASP A 72 20.15 -8.60 -2.08
CA ASP A 72 20.90 -9.77 -1.67
C ASP A 72 21.38 -9.69 -0.22
N LYS A 73 21.67 -8.49 0.27
CA LYS A 73 22.09 -8.27 1.66
C LYS A 73 20.90 -8.13 2.61
N TYR A 74 19.80 -7.59 2.11
CA TYR A 74 18.58 -7.30 2.88
C TYR A 74 17.37 -7.95 2.22
N PRO A 75 17.14 -9.26 2.40
CA PRO A 75 16.09 -10.00 1.67
C PRO A 75 14.67 -9.50 1.95
N GLN A 76 14.44 -8.74 3.02
CA GLN A 76 13.18 -8.06 3.30
C GLN A 76 12.92 -6.82 2.43
N ILE A 77 13.94 -6.37 1.66
CA ILE A 77 13.81 -5.26 0.73
C ILE A 77 13.48 -5.79 -0.67
N TYR A 78 12.43 -5.24 -1.25
CA TYR A 78 12.14 -5.36 -2.67
C TYR A 78 12.66 -4.11 -3.39
N ARG A 79 13.44 -4.30 -4.42
CA ARG A 79 13.94 -3.20 -5.25
C ARG A 79 12.89 -2.82 -6.28
N VAL A 80 12.22 -1.68 -6.08
CA VAL A 80 11.27 -1.08 -7.03
C VAL A 80 12.07 -0.17 -7.96
N THR A 81 12.55 -0.72 -9.07
CA THR A 81 13.56 -0.08 -9.92
C THR A 81 13.44 -0.46 -11.39
N ASN A 82 13.81 0.47 -12.28
CA ASN A 82 14.02 0.18 -13.71
C ASN A 82 15.46 -0.32 -14.00
N LEU A 83 16.29 -0.50 -12.98
CA LEU A 83 17.62 -1.08 -13.11
C LEU A 83 17.56 -2.61 -13.15
N LYS A 84 18.54 -3.23 -13.80
CA LYS A 84 18.75 -4.67 -13.70
C LYS A 84 19.15 -5.02 -12.26
N VAL A 85 18.50 -6.01 -11.67
CA VAL A 85 18.69 -6.37 -10.26
C VAL A 85 19.59 -7.59 -10.05
N LYS A 86 19.70 -8.46 -11.07
CA LYS A 86 20.60 -9.64 -11.05
C LYS A 86 21.11 -9.91 -12.47
N ASP A 87 22.38 -10.27 -12.58
CA ASP A 87 23.04 -10.57 -13.87
C ASP A 87 22.39 -11.73 -14.63
N GLU A 88 21.81 -12.69 -13.90
CA GLU A 88 21.14 -13.88 -14.46
C GLU A 88 19.79 -13.58 -15.09
N HIS A 89 19.20 -12.42 -14.76
CA HIS A 89 17.92 -11.99 -15.27
C HIS A 89 18.10 -10.66 -16.00
N GLU A 90 17.82 -10.64 -17.29
CA GLU A 90 17.73 -9.40 -18.08
C GLU A 90 16.59 -8.49 -17.63
N SER A 91 16.00 -8.77 -16.46
CA SER A 91 14.83 -8.10 -15.95
C SER A 91 15.16 -7.02 -14.94
N GLU A 92 14.47 -5.93 -15.07
CA GLU A 92 14.38 -4.86 -14.10
C GLU A 92 13.83 -5.37 -12.76
N GLY A 93 13.93 -4.54 -11.73
CA GLY A 93 13.28 -4.80 -10.46
C GLY A 93 11.76 -4.77 -10.54
N LEU A 94 11.11 -4.79 -9.39
CA LEU A 94 9.66 -4.77 -9.29
C LEU A 94 9.12 -3.46 -9.89
N PHE A 95 8.14 -3.56 -10.82
CA PHE A 95 7.49 -2.40 -11.43
C PHE A 95 8.47 -1.38 -12.02
N GLY A 96 9.42 -1.84 -12.84
CA GLY A 96 10.49 -1.00 -13.40
C GLY A 96 9.98 0.24 -14.13
N HIS A 97 9.06 0.08 -15.07
CA HIS A 97 8.56 1.15 -15.93
C HIS A 97 7.05 1.38 -15.82
N GLY A 98 6.62 2.51 -16.36
CA GLY A 98 5.22 2.82 -16.61
C GLY A 98 4.48 3.40 -15.42
N GLU A 99 3.22 3.65 -15.67
CA GLU A 99 2.26 4.11 -14.67
C GLU A 99 1.68 2.91 -13.93
N LEU A 100 1.51 3.06 -12.63
CA LEU A 100 0.72 2.12 -11.82
C LEU A 100 -0.56 2.82 -11.39
N ASP A 101 -1.69 2.21 -11.68
CA ASP A 101 -2.98 2.73 -11.25
C ASP A 101 -3.22 2.51 -9.77
N TRP A 102 -4.31 3.05 -9.24
CA TRP A 102 -4.70 2.95 -7.84
C TRP A 102 -4.81 1.51 -7.37
N HIS A 103 -4.03 1.13 -6.38
CA HIS A 103 -3.99 -0.23 -5.86
C HIS A 103 -3.61 -0.27 -4.38
N CYS A 104 -3.95 -1.37 -3.74
CA CYS A 104 -3.30 -1.85 -2.52
C CYS A 104 -2.39 -3.02 -2.89
N ASN A 105 -1.37 -3.26 -2.09
CA ASN A 105 -0.48 -4.39 -2.32
C ASN A 105 -1.06 -5.68 -1.71
N ILE A 106 -0.85 -6.81 -2.37
CA ILE A 106 -1.13 -8.19 -1.92
C ILE A 106 -2.42 -8.34 -1.14
N LEU A 107 -3.54 -8.43 -1.86
CA LEU A 107 -4.88 -8.39 -1.29
C LEU A 107 -5.49 -9.77 -0.94
N PHE A 108 -4.94 -10.86 -1.50
CA PHE A 108 -5.65 -12.14 -1.58
C PHE A 108 -5.00 -13.26 -0.79
N THR A 109 -3.99 -12.96 -0.01
CA THR A 109 -3.26 -13.98 0.73
C THR A 109 -3.41 -13.78 2.23
N PRO A 110 -3.26 -14.84 3.02
CA PRO A 110 -3.07 -14.74 4.46
C PRO A 110 -1.97 -13.76 4.85
N ASP A 111 -1.09 -13.45 3.91
CA ASP A 111 0.09 -12.62 4.06
C ASP A 111 -0.11 -11.19 3.55
N SER A 112 -1.36 -10.72 3.48
CA SER A 112 -1.65 -9.32 3.10
C SER A 112 -0.86 -8.34 3.94
N GLU A 113 -0.30 -7.35 3.27
CA GLU A 113 0.52 -6.33 3.92
C GLU A 113 -0.37 -5.37 4.71
N GLU A 114 0.03 -5.04 5.93
CA GLU A 114 -0.63 -4.00 6.72
C GLU A 114 0.04 -2.65 6.47
N MET A 115 1.37 -2.65 6.40
CA MET A 115 2.17 -1.44 6.17
C MET A 115 3.19 -1.66 5.05
N VAL A 116 3.34 -0.65 4.20
CA VAL A 116 4.41 -0.55 3.21
C VAL A 116 5.30 0.63 3.51
N GLY A 117 6.60 0.38 3.58
CA GLY A 117 7.63 1.40 3.64
C GLY A 117 8.34 1.54 2.28
N LEU A 118 8.60 2.76 1.87
CA LEU A 118 9.41 3.09 0.69
C LEU A 118 10.54 4.04 1.10
N ARG A 119 11.77 3.73 0.69
CA ARG A 119 12.94 4.59 0.87
C ARG A 119 13.56 4.92 -0.48
N ALA A 120 13.78 6.20 -0.76
CA ALA A 120 14.28 6.67 -2.04
C ALA A 120 15.82 6.59 -2.11
N VAL A 121 16.33 5.86 -3.11
CA VAL A 121 17.77 5.66 -3.36
C VAL A 121 18.22 6.46 -4.58
N GLU A 122 17.53 6.31 -5.71
CA GLU A 122 17.82 7.04 -6.95
C GLU A 122 16.50 7.43 -7.60
N ILE A 123 16.32 8.71 -7.90
CA ILE A 123 15.02 9.26 -8.27
C ILE A 123 15.17 10.30 -9.38
N PRO A 124 14.51 10.11 -10.52
CA PRO A 124 14.37 11.14 -11.53
C PRO A 124 13.41 12.23 -11.05
N LYS A 125 13.76 13.49 -11.33
CA LYS A 125 12.95 14.64 -10.93
C LYS A 125 11.51 14.54 -11.45
N GLY A 126 10.54 14.73 -10.57
CA GLY A 126 9.12 14.65 -10.88
C GLY A 126 8.51 13.25 -10.69
N SER A 127 9.31 12.28 -10.21
CA SER A 127 8.79 10.97 -9.81
C SER A 127 7.87 11.12 -8.61
N GLN A 128 6.67 10.57 -8.70
CA GLN A 128 5.65 10.69 -7.65
C GLN A 128 5.06 9.34 -7.27
N THR A 129 4.66 9.24 -6.01
CA THR A 129 3.64 8.29 -5.55
C THR A 129 2.48 9.11 -5.02
N ILE A 130 1.29 8.87 -5.56
CA ILE A 130 0.08 9.56 -5.15
C ILE A 130 -0.69 8.61 -4.26
N MET A 131 -1.04 9.07 -3.07
CA MET A 131 -1.74 8.29 -2.05
C MET A 131 -3.11 8.90 -1.81
N ALA A 132 -4.15 8.07 -1.79
CA ALA A 132 -5.48 8.45 -1.33
C ALA A 132 -5.68 7.86 0.06
N ASN A 133 -6.06 8.73 1.01
CA ASN A 133 -6.22 8.37 2.42
C ASN A 133 -7.70 8.33 2.78
N SER A 134 -8.19 7.20 3.21
CA SER A 134 -9.59 7.02 3.55
C SER A 134 -9.96 7.39 5.00
N ILE A 135 -8.99 7.71 5.84
CA ILE A 135 -9.28 8.19 7.22
C ILE A 135 -10.03 9.53 7.18
N PRO A 136 -9.51 10.59 6.51
CA PRO A 136 -10.27 11.84 6.39
C PRO A 136 -11.54 11.68 5.55
N PHE A 137 -11.56 10.80 4.54
CA PHE A 137 -12.78 10.47 3.81
C PHE A 137 -13.85 9.92 4.75
N TRP A 138 -13.54 8.90 5.57
CA TRP A 138 -14.45 8.34 6.56
C TRP A 138 -14.95 9.41 7.54
N ASN A 139 -14.05 10.24 8.05
CA ASN A 139 -14.40 11.28 9.02
C ASN A 139 -15.34 12.36 8.45
N ASN A 140 -15.30 12.55 7.12
CA ASN A 140 -16.14 13.52 6.42
C ASN A 140 -17.51 12.98 5.98
N LEU A 141 -17.73 11.66 6.06
CA LEU A 141 -19.02 11.06 5.73
C LEU A 141 -20.09 11.47 6.74
N SER A 142 -21.35 11.57 6.27
CA SER A 142 -22.51 11.70 7.15
C SER A 142 -22.64 10.47 8.05
N GLU A 143 -23.33 10.62 9.18
CA GLU A 143 -23.61 9.50 10.10
C GLU A 143 -24.34 8.37 9.37
N GLU A 144 -25.34 8.71 8.58
CA GLU A 144 -26.11 7.75 7.77
C GLU A 144 -25.21 6.93 6.81
N LYS A 145 -24.29 7.60 6.10
CA LYS A 145 -23.33 6.91 5.22
C LYS A 145 -22.38 6.02 6.01
N ARG A 146 -21.89 6.48 7.17
CA ARG A 146 -21.02 5.67 8.04
C ARG A 146 -21.73 4.41 8.55
N GLU A 147 -22.97 4.54 8.99
CA GLU A 147 -23.80 3.41 9.40
C GLU A 147 -24.02 2.43 8.24
N LEU A 148 -24.34 2.92 7.05
CA LEU A 148 -24.48 2.08 5.85
C LEU A 148 -23.17 1.33 5.56
N TYR A 149 -22.04 2.04 5.45
CA TYR A 149 -20.75 1.43 5.06
C TYR A 149 -20.23 0.44 6.09
N ASP A 150 -20.55 0.59 7.38
CA ASP A 150 -20.19 -0.38 8.43
C ASP A 150 -20.91 -1.73 8.26
N THR A 151 -22.02 -1.77 7.54
CA THR A 151 -22.77 -3.01 7.22
C THR A 151 -22.28 -3.69 5.94
N LEU A 152 -21.53 -2.97 5.09
CA LEU A 152 -21.16 -3.46 3.76
C LEU A 152 -19.92 -4.36 3.80
N HIS A 153 -19.91 -5.31 2.90
CA HIS A 153 -18.81 -6.20 2.62
C HIS A 153 -18.40 -6.11 1.15
N LEU A 154 -17.16 -6.45 0.89
CA LEU A 154 -16.54 -6.40 -0.43
C LEU A 154 -16.26 -7.83 -0.91
N SER A 155 -16.71 -8.16 -2.09
CA SER A 155 -16.25 -9.33 -2.80
C SER A 155 -15.11 -8.94 -3.71
N ILE A 156 -13.93 -9.49 -3.45
CA ILE A 156 -12.71 -9.18 -4.20
C ILE A 156 -12.25 -10.39 -5.02
N THR A 157 -11.62 -10.13 -6.15
CA THR A 157 -11.15 -11.16 -7.07
C THR A 157 -9.84 -10.72 -7.73
N ASN A 158 -9.03 -11.71 -8.12
CA ASN A 158 -7.87 -11.52 -8.99
C ASN A 158 -8.19 -11.78 -10.47
N LYS A 159 -9.44 -12.10 -10.79
CA LYS A 159 -9.93 -12.22 -12.16
C LYS A 159 -10.44 -10.86 -12.61
N MET A 160 -9.62 -10.17 -13.37
CA MET A 160 -9.88 -8.77 -13.75
C MET A 160 -11.18 -8.59 -14.54
N GLU A 161 -11.55 -9.59 -15.34
CA GLU A 161 -12.82 -9.64 -16.06
C GLU A 161 -14.06 -9.65 -15.18
N ASP A 162 -13.91 -10.08 -13.92
CA ASP A 162 -15.01 -10.14 -12.94
C ASP A 162 -15.07 -8.89 -12.04
N THR A 163 -14.24 -7.88 -12.28
CA THR A 163 -14.21 -6.64 -11.50
C THR A 163 -15.06 -5.53 -12.12
N TYR A 164 -15.38 -4.50 -11.35
CA TYR A 164 -16.06 -3.31 -11.87
C TYR A 164 -15.30 -2.65 -13.01
N GLU A 165 -13.98 -2.60 -12.92
CA GLU A 165 -13.10 -1.96 -13.91
C GLU A 165 -12.88 -2.84 -15.16
N ASN A 166 -13.14 -4.14 -15.06
CA ASN A 166 -13.05 -5.09 -16.17
C ASN A 166 -11.78 -4.93 -17.03
N ARG A 167 -10.62 -4.88 -16.39
CA ARG A 167 -9.33 -4.68 -17.02
C ARG A 167 -8.62 -6.00 -17.28
N LEU A 168 -7.86 -6.09 -18.36
CA LEU A 168 -7.05 -7.26 -18.71
C LEU A 168 -5.75 -7.36 -17.90
N ALA A 169 -5.32 -6.27 -17.26
CA ALA A 169 -4.11 -6.22 -16.45
C ALA A 169 -4.43 -5.56 -15.11
N HIS A 170 -3.79 -6.08 -14.06
CA HIS A 170 -3.89 -5.51 -12.72
C HIS A 170 -3.58 -4.00 -12.72
N TYR A 171 -2.78 -3.52 -11.85
CA TYR A 171 -2.54 -2.10 -11.64
C TYR A 171 -1.63 -1.44 -12.69
N VAL A 172 -1.13 -2.19 -13.68
CA VAL A 172 -0.32 -1.61 -14.75
C VAL A 172 -1.25 -1.15 -15.87
N LEU A 173 -1.21 0.14 -16.19
CA LEU A 173 -2.03 0.68 -17.27
C LEU A 173 -1.61 0.11 -18.63
N PRO A 174 -2.53 0.06 -19.64
CA PRO A 174 -2.27 -0.56 -20.95
C PRO A 174 -1.09 0.00 -21.73
N THR A 175 -0.58 1.17 -21.35
CA THR A 175 0.61 1.78 -21.94
C THR A 175 1.93 1.09 -21.53
N ALA A 176 1.89 0.26 -20.49
CA ALA A 176 3.03 -0.54 -20.09
C ALA A 176 2.89 -1.95 -20.66
N GLU A 177 3.76 -2.34 -21.58
CA GLU A 177 3.85 -3.72 -22.02
C GLU A 177 4.24 -4.61 -20.83
N LEU A 178 3.28 -5.42 -20.38
CA LEU A 178 3.58 -6.50 -19.45
C LEU A 178 4.42 -7.54 -20.19
N LYS A 179 5.70 -7.60 -19.90
CA LYS A 179 6.58 -8.65 -20.41
C LYS A 179 6.02 -10.02 -19.95
N ASP A 180 6.07 -11.03 -20.79
CA ASP A 180 5.56 -12.40 -20.48
C ASP A 180 6.14 -12.98 -19.18
N PHE A 181 7.24 -12.47 -18.74
CA PHE A 181 7.90 -12.77 -17.48
C PHE A 181 7.07 -12.30 -16.28
N ASP A 182 6.48 -11.12 -16.30
CA ASP A 182 5.68 -10.60 -15.19
C ASP A 182 4.39 -11.41 -14.99
N LYS A 183 3.82 -11.97 -16.05
CA LYS A 183 2.66 -12.86 -15.99
C LYS A 183 2.96 -14.20 -15.30
N LYS A 184 4.13 -14.79 -15.58
CA LYS A 184 4.54 -16.07 -14.98
C LYS A 184 4.94 -15.95 -13.51
N ARG A 185 5.23 -14.80 -13.07
CA ARG A 185 5.83 -14.44 -11.81
C ARG A 185 4.83 -14.19 -10.68
N ALA A 186 3.72 -13.52 -10.97
CA ALA A 186 2.62 -13.31 -10.04
C ALA A 186 2.08 -14.64 -9.46
N SER A 187 2.29 -15.76 -10.21
CA SER A 187 1.83 -17.10 -9.80
C SER A 187 2.83 -17.89 -8.94
N ARG A 188 4.04 -17.40 -8.68
CA ARG A 188 5.12 -18.18 -8.04
C ARG A 188 5.75 -17.55 -6.80
N ALA A 189 5.35 -16.36 -6.40
CA ALA A 189 5.87 -15.72 -5.20
C ALA A 189 5.39 -16.47 -3.96
N VAL A 190 6.30 -17.11 -3.26
CA VAL A 190 6.05 -17.66 -1.92
C VAL A 190 6.33 -16.54 -0.93
N GLN A 191 5.30 -16.10 -0.23
CA GLN A 191 5.42 -15.09 0.81
C GLN A 191 5.86 -15.74 2.12
N ARG A 192 6.84 -15.11 2.79
CA ARG A 192 7.22 -15.48 4.15
C ARG A 192 7.44 -14.22 4.97
N SER A 193 7.18 -14.32 6.26
CA SER A 193 7.64 -13.33 7.22
C SER A 193 9.02 -13.73 7.72
N LEU A 194 10.03 -12.89 7.52
CA LEU A 194 11.43 -13.21 7.86
C LEU A 194 11.70 -13.29 9.36
N ASN A 195 10.97 -12.53 10.14
CA ASN A 195 11.10 -12.54 11.59
C ASN A 195 9.85 -13.05 12.32
N TYR A 196 8.76 -13.32 11.58
CA TYR A 196 7.53 -13.86 12.14
C TYR A 196 7.66 -15.33 12.57
N ASP A 197 8.38 -16.15 11.77
CA ASP A 197 8.62 -17.56 12.10
C ASP A 197 9.38 -17.74 13.40
N GLN A 198 10.10 -16.71 13.85
CA GLN A 198 10.84 -16.65 15.10
C GLN A 198 10.04 -15.97 16.23
N ALA A 199 8.87 -15.47 15.94
CA ALA A 199 8.04 -14.78 16.92
C ALA A 199 7.44 -15.77 17.91
N GLU A 200 7.44 -15.40 19.19
CA GLU A 200 6.79 -16.19 20.24
C GLU A 200 5.27 -16.17 20.09
N ASP A 201 4.72 -15.05 19.60
CA ASP A 201 3.30 -14.81 19.35
C ASP A 201 2.99 -14.89 17.85
N LYS A 202 2.47 -16.01 17.41
CA LYS A 202 1.99 -16.17 16.04
C LYS A 202 0.56 -15.67 15.91
N PHE A 203 0.29 -14.92 14.84
CA PHE A 203 -1.08 -14.55 14.51
C PHE A 203 -1.87 -15.79 14.07
N PRO A 204 -3.14 -15.89 14.44
CA PRO A 204 -4.01 -16.90 13.87
C PRO A 204 -4.07 -16.69 12.35
N GLU A 205 -4.15 -17.80 11.61
CA GLU A 205 -4.39 -17.77 10.18
C GLU A 205 -5.61 -16.89 9.87
N PRO A 206 -5.52 -15.97 8.89
CA PRO A 206 -6.67 -15.17 8.50
C PRO A 206 -7.79 -16.10 8.08
N ARG A 207 -8.91 -15.97 8.72
CA ARG A 207 -10.10 -16.70 8.33
C ARG A 207 -10.72 -16.02 7.13
N PHE A 208 -10.36 -16.47 5.94
CA PHE A 208 -11.22 -16.24 4.80
C PHE A 208 -12.51 -17.03 5.04
N GLU A 209 -13.57 -16.33 5.33
CA GLU A 209 -14.87 -16.93 5.26
C GLU A 209 -15.07 -17.51 3.85
N LYS A 210 -15.84 -18.59 3.74
CA LYS A 210 -16.04 -19.39 2.51
C LYS A 210 -16.39 -18.60 1.23
N LYS A 211 -16.58 -17.29 1.31
CA LYS A 211 -17.04 -16.44 0.21
C LYS A 211 -16.05 -15.32 -0.18
N ASN A 212 -14.83 -15.28 0.34
CA ASN A 212 -13.85 -14.22 0.05
C ASN A 212 -14.43 -12.79 0.19
N THR A 213 -15.25 -12.57 1.22
CA THR A 213 -15.82 -11.26 1.50
C THR A 213 -15.09 -10.60 2.66
N LEU A 214 -14.78 -9.31 2.51
CA LEU A 214 -14.12 -8.50 3.51
C LEU A 214 -15.04 -7.37 3.94
N LYS A 215 -14.99 -6.97 5.20
CA LYS A 215 -15.68 -5.76 5.63
C LYS A 215 -15.14 -4.53 4.90
N MET A 216 -16.03 -3.67 4.42
CA MET A 216 -15.63 -2.39 3.84
C MET A 216 -14.96 -1.49 4.89
N ILE A 217 -15.47 -1.49 6.11
CA ILE A 217 -14.83 -0.85 7.25
C ILE A 217 -14.09 -1.93 8.02
N SER A 218 -12.81 -2.10 7.70
CA SER A 218 -11.98 -3.13 8.30
C SER A 218 -11.72 -2.88 9.79
N ARG A 219 -11.50 -3.96 10.54
CA ARG A 219 -10.96 -3.88 11.89
C ARG A 219 -9.47 -3.58 11.79
N HIS A 220 -9.14 -2.32 11.64
CA HIS A 220 -7.75 -1.91 11.55
C HIS A 220 -6.97 -2.34 12.81
N PRO A 221 -5.80 -3.00 12.68
CA PRO A 221 -5.05 -3.52 13.83
C PRO A 221 -4.70 -2.43 14.85
N LEU A 222 -4.44 -1.22 14.40
CA LEU A 222 -4.13 -0.07 15.28
C LEU A 222 -5.38 0.71 15.73
N GLY A 223 -6.59 0.31 15.30
CA GLY A 223 -7.84 0.98 15.66
C GLY A 223 -8.21 2.19 14.82
N SER A 224 -7.49 2.46 13.73
CA SER A 224 -7.89 3.48 12.77
C SER A 224 -9.25 3.13 12.14
N LYS A 225 -10.00 4.14 11.70
CA LYS A 225 -11.21 3.96 10.92
C LYS A 225 -11.02 4.58 9.55
N GLY A 226 -11.22 3.79 8.54
CA GLY A 226 -11.15 4.20 7.15
C GLY A 226 -11.89 3.18 6.26
N VAL A 227 -12.12 3.55 5.03
CA VAL A 227 -12.78 2.70 4.05
C VAL A 227 -11.72 1.90 3.31
N TYR A 228 -11.78 0.58 3.43
CA TYR A 228 -10.98 -0.32 2.62
C TYR A 228 -11.62 -0.42 1.23
N PHE A 229 -10.95 0.09 0.21
CA PHE A 229 -11.51 0.18 -1.14
C PHE A 229 -10.50 -0.20 -2.23
N PRO A 230 -10.17 -1.49 -2.37
CA PRO A 230 -9.28 -1.99 -3.41
C PRO A 230 -9.97 -2.02 -4.78
N HIS A 231 -10.33 -0.85 -5.33
CA HIS A 231 -11.28 -0.69 -6.43
C HIS A 231 -10.92 -1.52 -7.68
N LEU A 232 -9.64 -1.71 -7.99
CA LEU A 232 -9.23 -2.52 -9.14
C LEU A 232 -9.55 -4.01 -8.99
N ASN A 233 -9.66 -4.47 -7.75
CA ASN A 233 -9.89 -5.88 -7.43
C ASN A 233 -11.32 -6.14 -6.94
N LEU A 234 -12.15 -5.11 -6.90
CA LEU A 234 -13.49 -5.18 -6.38
C LEU A 234 -14.45 -5.74 -7.43
N SER A 235 -15.04 -6.91 -7.13
CA SER A 235 -16.03 -7.57 -7.98
C SER A 235 -17.43 -7.01 -7.76
N TYR A 236 -17.86 -6.95 -6.49
CA TYR A 236 -19.13 -6.33 -6.12
C TYR A 236 -19.16 -6.01 -4.62
N ILE A 237 -20.08 -5.13 -4.25
CA ILE A 237 -20.41 -4.83 -2.85
C ILE A 237 -21.57 -5.72 -2.43
N CYS A 238 -21.49 -6.29 -1.24
CA CYS A 238 -22.42 -7.29 -0.74
C CYS A 238 -22.76 -7.09 0.74
N ASP A 239 -23.71 -7.86 1.23
CA ASP A 239 -24.02 -7.98 2.65
C ASP A 239 -23.02 -8.93 3.37
N LYS A 240 -23.19 -9.09 4.68
CA LYS A 240 -22.38 -9.98 5.52
C LYS A 240 -22.45 -11.47 5.10
N ASP A 241 -23.50 -11.87 4.39
CA ASP A 241 -23.72 -13.25 3.91
C ASP A 241 -23.17 -13.44 2.49
N GLY A 242 -22.59 -12.37 1.90
CA GLY A 242 -22.02 -12.35 0.56
C GLY A 242 -23.07 -12.24 -0.54
N ASN A 243 -24.30 -11.85 -0.21
CA ASN A 243 -25.31 -11.59 -1.22
C ASN A 243 -25.07 -10.19 -1.81
N LYS A 244 -24.98 -10.14 -3.14
CA LYS A 244 -24.76 -8.91 -3.88
C LYS A 244 -25.88 -7.91 -3.61
N MET A 245 -25.51 -6.69 -3.19
CA MET A 245 -26.46 -5.61 -2.98
C MET A 245 -27.12 -5.21 -4.30
N GLU A 246 -28.42 -4.87 -4.27
CA GLU A 246 -29.11 -4.40 -5.47
C GLU A 246 -28.51 -3.14 -6.05
N ASN A 247 -28.18 -2.16 -5.19
CA ASN A 247 -27.57 -0.87 -5.55
C ASN A 247 -26.03 -0.89 -5.46
N HIS A 248 -25.39 -2.05 -5.58
CA HIS A 248 -23.93 -2.23 -5.40
C HIS A 248 -23.10 -1.35 -6.32
N ARG A 249 -23.56 -1.12 -7.57
CA ARG A 249 -22.86 -0.29 -8.55
C ARG A 249 -22.96 1.19 -8.21
N GLU A 250 -24.10 1.65 -7.75
CA GLU A 250 -24.31 3.03 -7.34
C GLU A 250 -23.39 3.39 -6.16
N ILE A 251 -23.31 2.51 -5.16
CA ILE A 251 -22.40 2.68 -4.01
C ILE A 251 -20.94 2.69 -4.49
N TYR A 252 -20.56 1.79 -5.40
CA TYR A 252 -19.22 1.77 -5.96
C TYR A 252 -18.85 3.07 -6.67
N GLU A 253 -19.69 3.54 -7.59
CA GLU A 253 -19.44 4.75 -8.36
C GLU A 253 -19.39 5.99 -7.45
N GLU A 254 -20.22 6.04 -6.42
CA GLU A 254 -20.21 7.11 -5.43
C GLU A 254 -18.86 7.16 -4.67
N ILE A 255 -18.43 6.04 -4.11
CA ILE A 255 -17.15 5.97 -3.39
C ILE A 255 -15.99 6.28 -4.34
N LYS A 256 -16.03 5.73 -5.56
CA LYS A 256 -14.98 5.96 -6.56
C LYS A 256 -14.89 7.46 -6.89
N ALA A 257 -16.00 8.12 -7.17
CA ALA A 257 -16.04 9.54 -7.53
C ALA A 257 -15.53 10.44 -6.39
N GLU A 258 -15.89 10.15 -5.14
CA GLU A 258 -15.54 10.99 -3.99
C GLU A 258 -14.12 10.70 -3.46
N TYR A 259 -13.67 9.44 -3.49
CA TYR A 259 -12.43 9.02 -2.85
C TYR A 259 -11.29 8.79 -3.83
N ILE A 260 -11.57 8.22 -5.02
CA ILE A 260 -10.54 7.84 -6.00
C ILE A 260 -10.35 8.88 -7.09
N ASP A 261 -11.44 9.38 -7.69
CA ASP A 261 -11.37 10.29 -8.84
C ASP A 261 -11.23 11.77 -8.40
N SER A 262 -11.59 12.07 -7.16
CA SER A 262 -11.41 13.39 -6.55
C SER A 262 -10.05 13.47 -5.84
N ASP A 263 -9.39 14.63 -5.94
CA ASP A 263 -8.11 14.87 -5.26
C ASP A 263 -8.26 15.35 -3.79
N GLN A 264 -9.49 15.38 -3.27
CA GLN A 264 -9.81 15.89 -1.93
C GLN A 264 -9.03 15.18 -0.81
N TYR A 265 -8.75 13.90 -0.99
CA TYR A 265 -8.11 13.06 0.02
C TYR A 265 -6.74 12.56 -0.44
N HIS A 266 -6.16 13.20 -1.47
CA HIS A 266 -4.91 12.77 -2.07
C HIS A 266 -3.71 13.55 -1.54
N TYR A 267 -2.60 12.82 -1.46
CA TYR A 267 -1.27 13.36 -1.26
C TYR A 267 -0.34 12.87 -2.39
N ALA A 268 0.16 13.81 -3.19
CA ALA A 268 1.17 13.51 -4.20
C ALA A 268 2.56 13.71 -3.57
N HIS A 269 3.21 12.62 -3.21
CA HIS A 269 4.57 12.64 -2.71
C HIS A 269 5.56 12.73 -3.88
N GLU A 270 6.14 13.91 -4.08
CA GLU A 270 7.26 14.08 -5.00
C GLU A 270 8.54 13.60 -4.32
N TRP A 271 9.14 12.55 -4.91
CA TRP A 271 10.30 11.88 -4.34
C TRP A 271 11.58 12.68 -4.51
N GLU A 272 12.38 12.69 -3.45
CA GLU A 272 13.77 13.11 -3.44
C GLU A 272 14.62 12.01 -2.78
N VAL A 273 15.91 11.92 -3.15
CA VAL A 273 16.81 10.93 -2.55
C VAL A 273 16.88 11.14 -1.03
N GLY A 274 16.77 10.04 -0.29
CA GLY A 274 16.70 10.02 1.17
C GLY A 274 15.30 10.15 1.75
N ASP A 275 14.25 10.36 0.93
CA ASP A 275 12.88 10.33 1.44
C ASP A 275 12.52 8.94 1.93
N ILE A 276 11.76 8.90 3.04
CA ILE A 276 11.15 7.69 3.57
C ILE A 276 9.65 7.95 3.70
N CYS A 277 8.84 7.04 3.18
CA CYS A 277 7.38 7.14 3.26
C CYS A 277 6.79 5.79 3.69
N PHE A 278 5.95 5.82 4.71
CA PHE A 278 5.14 4.69 5.13
C PHE A 278 3.69 4.92 4.76
N MET A 279 3.09 3.90 4.14
CA MET A 279 1.71 3.92 3.66
C MET A 279 0.96 2.72 4.23
N GLU A 280 -0.08 3.01 4.99
CA GLU A 280 -0.99 2.02 5.52
C GLU A 280 -1.87 1.42 4.40
N GLN A 281 -2.02 0.10 4.34
CA GLN A 281 -2.67 -0.59 3.23
C GLN A 281 -4.19 -0.82 3.44
N LEU A 282 -4.66 -0.73 4.68
CA LEU A 282 -6.07 -0.97 5.02
C LEU A 282 -6.91 0.31 4.98
N THR A 283 -6.25 1.47 5.07
CA THR A 283 -6.90 2.79 5.04
C THR A 283 -6.41 3.67 3.89
N GLY A 284 -5.69 3.10 2.93
CA GLY A 284 -5.17 3.85 1.81
C GLY A 284 -4.98 3.01 0.56
N VAL A 285 -5.02 3.68 -0.57
CA VAL A 285 -4.60 3.17 -1.87
C VAL A 285 -3.57 4.11 -2.47
N HIS A 286 -2.75 3.61 -3.37
CA HIS A 286 -1.72 4.43 -3.97
C HIS A 286 -1.57 4.14 -5.47
N ARG A 287 -1.02 5.13 -6.19
CA ARG A 287 -0.66 5.01 -7.60
C ARG A 287 0.69 5.67 -7.87
N ARG A 288 1.28 5.37 -9.01
CA ARG A 288 2.53 5.96 -9.47
C ARG A 288 2.34 6.59 -10.84
N ASN A 289 2.83 7.82 -11.00
CA ASN A 289 2.88 8.47 -12.32
C ASN A 289 3.93 7.83 -13.24
N ASN A 290 3.76 8.04 -14.54
CA ASN A 290 4.77 7.67 -15.54
C ASN A 290 5.72 8.84 -15.76
N VAL A 291 6.68 9.02 -14.85
CA VAL A 291 7.62 10.15 -14.90
C VAL A 291 8.42 10.20 -16.19
N TRP A 292 8.76 9.04 -16.78
CA TRP A 292 9.53 9.00 -18.03
C TRP A 292 8.72 9.57 -19.18
N LEU A 293 7.47 9.18 -19.34
CA LEU A 293 6.57 9.74 -20.36
C LEU A 293 6.25 11.21 -20.09
N GLU A 294 5.88 11.57 -18.86
CA GLU A 294 5.47 12.92 -18.51
C GLU A 294 6.58 13.95 -18.63
N LYS A 295 7.82 13.55 -18.38
CA LYS A 295 9.00 14.43 -18.43
C LYS A 295 9.85 14.22 -19.70
N GLY A 296 9.45 13.31 -20.60
CA GLY A 296 10.22 12.97 -21.79
C GLY A 296 11.62 12.41 -21.46
N LEU A 297 11.72 11.64 -20.38
CA LEU A 297 12.96 11.03 -19.93
C LEU A 297 13.17 9.68 -20.60
N ASP A 298 14.41 9.37 -20.94
CA ASP A 298 14.79 8.05 -21.39
C ASP A 298 14.92 7.09 -20.20
N PRO A 299 14.14 6.01 -20.13
CA PRO A 299 14.19 5.05 -19.03
C PRO A 299 15.57 4.36 -18.85
N GLU A 300 16.34 4.25 -19.93
CA GLU A 300 17.68 3.64 -19.86
C GLU A 300 18.69 4.54 -19.10
N THR A 301 18.46 5.86 -19.11
CA THR A 301 19.36 6.83 -18.48
C THR A 301 18.77 7.44 -17.22
N ALA A 302 17.46 7.63 -17.17
CA ALA A 302 16.77 8.19 -16.00
C ALA A 302 16.40 7.08 -15.02
N LYS A 303 17.31 6.78 -14.13
CA LYS A 303 17.22 5.70 -13.15
C LYS A 303 16.28 6.04 -12.02
N ARG A 304 15.50 5.05 -11.58
CA ARG A 304 14.64 5.12 -10.42
C ARG A 304 14.81 3.87 -9.57
N GLU A 305 15.12 4.09 -8.28
CA GLU A 305 15.19 3.01 -7.31
C GLU A 305 14.57 3.43 -5.97
N LEU A 306 13.56 2.67 -5.54
CA LEU A 306 13.02 2.69 -4.21
C LEU A 306 13.25 1.33 -3.55
N GLN A 307 13.66 1.36 -2.30
CA GLN A 307 13.71 0.21 -1.43
C GLN A 307 12.34 0.06 -0.75
N ARG A 308 11.58 -0.97 -1.15
CA ARG A 308 10.28 -1.27 -0.59
C ARG A 308 10.39 -2.36 0.47
N THR A 309 9.78 -2.13 1.60
CA THR A 309 9.56 -3.12 2.67
C THR A 309 8.08 -3.24 2.95
N SER A 310 7.69 -4.36 3.56
CA SER A 310 6.34 -4.53 4.10
C SER A 310 6.35 -5.33 5.38
N PHE A 311 5.39 -5.06 6.25
CA PHE A 311 5.31 -5.74 7.53
C PHE A 311 3.88 -5.75 8.11
N TRP A 312 3.68 -6.66 9.09
CA TRP A 312 2.53 -6.68 9.99
C TRP A 312 2.91 -6.07 11.33
N TYR A 313 2.00 -5.36 11.95
CA TYR A 313 2.25 -4.81 13.28
C TYR A 313 2.41 -5.90 14.34
N LYS A 314 3.33 -5.71 15.27
CA LYS A 314 3.50 -6.59 16.43
C LYS A 314 2.33 -6.50 17.39
N THR A 315 2.08 -7.61 18.09
CA THR A 315 1.00 -7.76 19.07
C THR A 315 0.89 -6.62 20.09
N PRO A 316 1.98 -6.08 20.68
CA PRO A 316 1.86 -5.00 21.67
C PRO A 316 1.20 -3.72 21.15
N TYR A 317 1.22 -3.52 19.82
CA TYR A 317 0.65 -2.32 19.16
C TYR A 317 -0.76 -2.55 18.62
N ARG A 318 -1.20 -3.80 18.59
CA ARG A 318 -2.49 -4.19 18.02
C ARG A 318 -3.62 -4.05 19.04
N LEU A 319 -4.69 -3.38 18.65
CA LEU A 319 -5.96 -3.40 19.39
C LEU A 319 -6.79 -4.66 19.06
N HIS A 320 -6.53 -5.26 17.90
CA HIS A 320 -7.16 -6.49 17.45
C HIS A 320 -6.07 -7.51 17.13
N THR A 321 -6.18 -8.71 17.76
CA THR A 321 -5.21 -9.79 17.57
C THR A 321 -5.42 -10.57 16.27
N GLU A 322 -6.63 -10.52 15.72
CA GLU A 322 -6.95 -11.14 14.42
C GLU A 322 -6.41 -10.26 13.28
N ARG A 323 -5.94 -10.89 12.22
CA ARG A 323 -5.65 -10.18 10.97
C ARG A 323 -6.96 -9.66 10.39
N CYS A 324 -6.92 -8.45 9.85
CA CYS A 324 -8.12 -7.78 9.36
C CYS A 324 -8.55 -8.21 7.96
N ILE A 325 -7.81 -9.11 7.34
CA ILE A 325 -8.07 -9.61 5.99
C ILE A 325 -8.13 -11.12 5.98
#